data_e80a35896824f56134f98e0817fdf66b
#
_entry.id   e80a35896824f56134f98e0817fdf66b
#
_cell.length_a   1.000
_cell.length_b   1.000
_cell.length_c   1.000
_cell.angle_alpha   90.00
_cell.angle_beta   90.00
_cell.angle_gamma   90.00
#
_symmetry.space_group_name_H-M   'P 1'
#
loop_
_entity.id
_entity.type
_entity.pdbx_description
1 polymer ?
#
loop_
_entity_poly.entity_id
_entity_poly.type
_entity_poly.pdbx_seq_one_letter_code
_entity_poly.pdbx_strand_id
1 'polypeptide(L)'
;MKKKFLVLIMISMAGFTQAQDIGSIFTDRPSQTDAVALLPKNVFQIESGYFWSNDEVLGNATTSMNIPNLMLKYGLLPWLELRAGTALLYRKQENISILTTNTELGGIFIAPKLKILEPKGLIPRISATAYLTLPGTGTGFAKDNNGALNTRLLLENPLSDNLSLAYSIGTDSDFSGNTNGFYSIMLSASFGRLGAFTEFFSNVINGGPNAVGLDGGVGFTLTDNFTIDLAIGLGLNTYATDIFLNSGIGYRIH
;
A
#
# COMPACT_ATOMS: atom_id res chain seq x y z
N MET A 1 12.45 -14.97 35.68
CA MET A 1 13.13 -15.38 34.44
C MET A 1 12.61 -14.63 33.19
N LYS A 2 11.32 -14.29 33.07
CA LYS A 2 10.76 -13.62 31.89
C LYS A 2 11.29 -12.19 31.60
N LYS A 3 11.61 -11.41 32.62
CA LYS A 3 12.16 -10.04 32.47
C LYS A 3 13.61 -9.98 31.96
N LYS A 4 14.42 -11.00 32.23
CA LYS A 4 15.80 -11.06 31.73
C LYS A 4 15.92 -11.44 30.27
N PHE A 5 14.91 -12.15 29.73
CA PHE A 5 14.85 -12.52 28.30
C PHE A 5 14.51 -11.32 27.40
N LEU A 6 13.61 -10.42 27.89
CA LEU A 6 13.24 -9.20 27.16
C LEU A 6 14.40 -8.20 27.05
N VAL A 7 15.22 -8.07 28.11
CA VAL A 7 16.41 -7.21 28.11
C VAL A 7 17.50 -7.75 27.19
N LEU A 8 17.63 -9.07 27.05
CA LEU A 8 18.63 -9.69 26.16
C LEU A 8 18.26 -9.47 24.68
N ILE A 9 16.96 -9.47 24.33
CA ILE A 9 16.49 -9.17 22.98
C ILE A 9 16.72 -7.69 22.63
N MET A 10 16.53 -6.77 23.58
CA MET A 10 16.80 -5.33 23.34
C MET A 10 18.31 -5.02 23.21
N ILE A 11 19.19 -5.74 23.92
CA ILE A 11 20.64 -5.53 23.83
C ILE A 11 21.21 -6.13 22.53
N SER A 12 20.63 -7.21 21.99
CA SER A 12 21.06 -7.78 20.71
C SER A 12 20.69 -6.94 19.48
N MET A 13 19.75 -6.01 19.60
CA MET A 13 19.40 -5.05 18.54
C MET A 13 20.31 -3.81 18.50
N ALA A 14 21.10 -3.54 19.53
CA ALA A 14 21.96 -2.35 19.62
C ALA A 14 23.33 -2.49 18.90
N GLY A 15 23.59 -3.61 18.21
CA GLY A 15 24.93 -3.96 17.70
C GLY A 15 25.21 -3.69 16.22
N PHE A 16 24.31 -3.08 15.44
CA PHE A 16 24.52 -2.90 13.98
C PHE A 16 24.25 -1.47 13.51
N THR A 17 24.95 -0.50 14.06
CA THR A 17 24.98 0.84 13.48
C THR A 17 26.22 1.01 12.61
N GLN A 18 26.22 0.43 11.41
CA GLN A 18 26.93 1.05 10.30
C GLN A 18 25.94 2.06 9.70
N ALA A 19 26.24 3.34 9.86
CA ALA A 19 25.50 4.42 9.21
C ALA A 19 25.71 4.29 7.69
N GLN A 20 24.84 3.51 7.03
CA GLN A 20 24.67 3.59 5.59
C GLN A 20 23.90 4.89 5.33
N ASP A 21 24.35 5.69 4.38
CA ASP A 21 23.53 6.78 3.83
C ASP A 21 22.37 6.13 3.06
N ILE A 22 21.23 5.99 3.75
CA ILE A 22 20.07 5.26 3.25
C ILE A 22 19.10 6.21 2.53
N GLY A 23 19.47 7.49 2.38
CA GLY A 23 18.60 8.52 1.84
C GLY A 23 17.35 8.77 2.70
N SER A 24 16.46 9.63 2.27
CA SER A 24 15.20 9.90 2.96
C SER A 24 14.23 8.71 2.85
N ILE A 25 13.34 8.58 3.83
CA ILE A 25 12.29 7.55 3.84
C ILE A 25 11.36 7.71 2.64
N PHE A 26 10.97 6.60 2.04
CA PHE A 26 9.89 6.52 1.06
C PHE A 26 8.88 5.46 1.51
N THR A 27 7.62 5.62 1.11
CA THR A 27 6.53 4.72 1.48
C THR A 27 5.76 4.29 0.24
N ASP A 28 4.98 3.19 0.36
CA ASP A 28 4.01 2.81 -0.68
C ASP A 28 2.72 3.65 -0.57
N ARG A 29 2.60 4.39 0.51
CA ARG A 29 1.47 5.27 0.80
C ARG A 29 1.70 6.69 0.28
N PRO A 30 0.63 7.47 0.06
CA PRO A 30 -0.80 7.12 0.13
C PRO A 30 -1.43 6.72 -1.21
N SER A 31 -0.64 6.57 -2.30
CA SER A 31 -1.06 6.25 -3.67
C SER A 31 -1.58 4.81 -3.83
N GLN A 32 -2.22 4.52 -4.96
CA GLN A 32 -2.59 3.16 -5.39
C GLN A 32 -1.39 2.43 -6.00
N THR A 33 -0.42 3.18 -6.56
CA THR A 33 0.84 2.64 -7.06
C THR A 33 1.82 2.50 -5.90
N ASP A 34 2.31 1.28 -5.66
CA ASP A 34 3.41 1.04 -4.73
C ASP A 34 4.69 1.76 -5.21
N ALA A 35 5.52 2.23 -4.27
CA ALA A 35 6.85 2.72 -4.58
C ALA A 35 7.65 1.65 -5.34
N VAL A 36 8.33 2.02 -6.42
CA VAL A 36 9.10 1.05 -7.23
C VAL A 36 10.41 0.65 -6.54
N ALA A 37 11.00 1.55 -5.76
CA ALA A 37 12.20 1.29 -4.97
C ALA A 37 11.96 0.24 -3.87
N LEU A 38 13.01 -0.46 -3.46
CA LEU A 38 13.03 -1.40 -2.34
C LEU A 38 13.77 -0.78 -1.16
N LEU A 39 13.42 -1.21 0.05
CA LEU A 39 14.20 -0.87 1.24
C LEU A 39 15.64 -1.40 1.11
N PRO A 40 16.64 -0.64 1.56
CA PRO A 40 18.01 -1.14 1.68
C PRO A 40 18.09 -2.37 2.58
N LYS A 41 19.11 -3.20 2.37
CA LYS A 41 19.34 -4.39 3.18
C LYS A 41 19.45 -4.03 4.67
N ASN A 42 18.84 -4.86 5.53
CA ASN A 42 18.80 -4.73 7.00
C ASN A 42 17.99 -3.52 7.51
N VAL A 43 17.24 -2.85 6.66
CA VAL A 43 16.34 -1.76 7.05
C VAL A 43 14.95 -2.35 7.30
N PHE A 44 14.35 -1.95 8.43
CA PHE A 44 12.97 -2.26 8.79
C PHE A 44 12.11 -1.00 8.72
N GLN A 45 10.92 -1.09 8.17
CA GLN A 45 9.99 0.04 8.06
C GLN A 45 8.57 -0.40 8.44
N ILE A 46 7.89 0.47 9.16
CA ILE A 46 6.49 0.32 9.52
C ILE A 46 5.70 1.41 8.80
N GLU A 47 4.65 1.02 8.11
CA GLU A 47 3.67 1.93 7.54
C GLU A 47 2.32 1.66 8.19
N SER A 48 1.65 2.70 8.64
CA SER A 48 0.32 2.59 9.22
C SER A 48 -0.57 3.73 8.76
N GLY A 49 -1.82 3.43 8.48
CA GLY A 49 -2.70 4.45 7.94
C GLY A 49 -4.17 4.26 8.26
N TYR A 50 -4.88 5.29 7.88
CA TYR A 50 -6.32 5.40 7.86
C TYR A 50 -6.77 5.50 6.41
N PHE A 51 -7.70 4.66 6.01
CA PHE A 51 -8.42 4.76 4.75
C PHE A 51 -9.90 4.90 5.07
N TRP A 52 -10.55 5.86 4.44
CA TRP A 52 -12.00 6.04 4.49
C TRP A 52 -12.54 6.16 3.07
N SER A 53 -13.68 5.55 2.81
CA SER A 53 -14.38 5.71 1.54
C SER A 53 -15.89 5.77 1.75
N ASN A 54 -16.55 6.45 0.83
CA ASN A 54 -18.00 6.45 0.70
C ASN A 54 -18.37 6.13 -0.74
N ASP A 55 -19.38 5.30 -0.90
CA ASP A 55 -19.90 4.86 -2.18
C ASP A 55 -21.42 4.79 -2.12
N GLU A 56 -22.12 5.40 -3.08
CA GLU A 56 -23.58 5.43 -3.13
C GLU A 56 -24.06 4.85 -4.46
N VAL A 57 -24.70 3.69 -4.40
CA VAL A 57 -25.26 3.02 -5.57
C VAL A 57 -26.77 2.80 -5.37
N LEU A 58 -27.59 3.42 -6.23
CA LEU A 58 -29.06 3.25 -6.25
C LEU A 58 -29.71 3.48 -4.86
N GLY A 59 -29.25 4.50 -4.12
CA GLY A 59 -29.79 4.86 -2.81
C GLY A 59 -29.31 3.96 -1.66
N ASN A 60 -28.30 3.11 -1.91
CA ASN A 60 -27.59 2.36 -0.89
C ASN A 60 -26.21 2.99 -0.68
N ALA A 61 -25.98 3.54 0.50
CA ALA A 61 -24.70 4.11 0.87
C ALA A 61 -23.84 3.08 1.61
N THR A 62 -22.59 2.94 1.19
CA THR A 62 -21.59 2.11 1.87
C THR A 62 -20.42 2.99 2.29
N THR A 63 -20.20 3.09 3.61
CA THR A 63 -19.00 3.71 4.16
C THR A 63 -18.05 2.61 4.63
N SER A 64 -16.81 2.67 4.17
CA SER A 64 -15.75 1.74 4.59
C SER A 64 -14.59 2.50 5.23
N MET A 65 -13.99 1.92 6.27
CA MET A 65 -12.77 2.44 6.89
C MET A 65 -11.82 1.29 7.19
N ASN A 66 -10.54 1.54 7.01
CA ASN A 66 -9.46 0.63 7.43
C ASN A 66 -8.57 1.40 8.39
N ILE A 67 -8.56 1.01 9.69
CA ILE A 67 -7.76 1.70 10.72
C ILE A 67 -7.43 0.77 11.91
N PRO A 68 -6.15 0.51 12.20
CA PRO A 68 -5.01 0.81 11.34
C PRO A 68 -5.00 -0.08 10.08
N ASN A 69 -4.53 0.46 8.97
CA ASN A 69 -4.01 -0.32 7.87
C ASN A 69 -2.50 -0.44 8.11
N LEU A 70 -2.01 -1.62 8.46
CA LEU A 70 -0.64 -1.84 8.92
C LEU A 70 0.14 -2.66 7.91
N MET A 71 1.33 -2.17 7.54
CA MET A 71 2.31 -2.90 6.75
C MET A 71 3.69 -2.81 7.40
N LEU A 72 4.33 -3.96 7.53
CA LEU A 72 5.71 -4.13 7.96
C LEU A 72 6.56 -4.50 6.75
N LYS A 73 7.70 -3.85 6.59
CA LYS A 73 8.63 -4.06 5.46
C LYS A 73 10.03 -4.32 5.99
N TYR A 74 10.75 -5.23 5.38
CA TYR A 74 12.14 -5.55 5.70
C TYR A 74 12.97 -5.78 4.45
N GLY A 75 14.04 -5.00 4.29
CA GLY A 75 15.03 -5.22 3.24
C GLY A 75 15.91 -6.42 3.58
N LEU A 76 15.58 -7.59 3.05
CA LEU A 76 16.31 -8.84 3.34
C LEU A 76 17.61 -8.92 2.53
N LEU A 77 17.54 -8.60 1.25
CA LEU A 77 18.69 -8.58 0.32
C LEU A 77 18.64 -7.30 -0.53
N PRO A 78 19.70 -6.88 -1.19
CA PRO A 78 19.69 -5.69 -2.07
C PRO A 78 18.66 -5.74 -3.20
N TRP A 79 18.12 -6.93 -3.48
CA TRP A 79 17.14 -7.18 -4.53
C TRP A 79 15.83 -7.81 -4.02
N LEU A 80 15.70 -8.03 -2.69
CA LEU A 80 14.52 -8.66 -2.07
C LEU A 80 14.10 -7.91 -0.82
N GLU A 81 12.86 -7.43 -0.81
CA GLU A 81 12.14 -6.89 0.34
C GLU A 81 11.00 -7.83 0.70
N LEU A 82 10.83 -8.09 1.98
CA LEU A 82 9.70 -8.85 2.52
C LEU A 82 8.71 -7.89 3.18
N ARG A 83 7.44 -8.18 2.99
CA ARG A 83 6.32 -7.41 3.53
C ARG A 83 5.33 -8.33 4.23
N ALA A 84 4.68 -7.82 5.26
CA ALA A 84 3.54 -8.46 5.90
C ALA A 84 2.60 -7.39 6.44
N GLY A 85 1.31 -7.66 6.47
CA GLY A 85 0.37 -6.68 6.99
C GLY A 85 -1.03 -7.22 7.19
N THR A 86 -1.87 -6.35 7.75
CA THR A 86 -3.31 -6.54 7.97
C THR A 86 -3.95 -5.19 8.25
N ALA A 87 -5.27 -5.16 8.31
CA ALA A 87 -6.03 -3.96 8.66
C ALA A 87 -7.19 -4.31 9.59
N LEU A 88 -7.62 -3.36 10.42
CA LEU A 88 -8.93 -3.42 11.04
C LEU A 88 -9.92 -2.73 10.10
N LEU A 89 -10.94 -3.46 9.69
CA LEU A 89 -11.92 -3.05 8.69
C LEU A 89 -13.23 -2.70 9.38
N TYR A 90 -13.75 -1.52 9.09
CA TYR A 90 -15.08 -1.08 9.49
C TYR A 90 -15.92 -0.88 8.23
N ARG A 91 -17.16 -1.40 8.23
CA ARG A 91 -18.12 -1.21 7.15
C ARG A 91 -19.48 -0.81 7.71
N LYS A 92 -20.00 0.30 7.22
CA LYS A 92 -21.38 0.75 7.46
C LYS A 92 -22.14 0.69 6.14
N GLN A 93 -23.26 -0.03 6.10
CA GLN A 93 -24.17 -0.08 4.97
C GLN A 93 -25.51 0.50 5.40
N GLU A 94 -26.01 1.44 4.65
CA GLU A 94 -27.25 2.16 4.92
C GLU A 94 -28.13 2.18 3.68
N ASN A 95 -29.36 1.71 3.82
CA ASN A 95 -30.43 1.87 2.85
C ASN A 95 -31.69 2.39 3.54
N ILE A 96 -32.77 2.60 2.77
CA ILE A 96 -34.03 3.19 3.25
C ILE A 96 -34.60 2.51 4.51
N SER A 97 -34.24 1.24 4.78
CA SER A 97 -34.86 0.44 5.85
C SER A 97 -33.88 -0.26 6.80
N ILE A 98 -32.60 -0.36 6.44
CA ILE A 98 -31.62 -1.15 7.17
C ILE A 98 -30.31 -0.37 7.34
N LEU A 99 -29.83 -0.34 8.58
CA LEU A 99 -28.48 0.13 8.93
C LEU A 99 -27.70 -1.06 9.50
N THR A 100 -26.62 -1.45 8.83
CA THR A 100 -25.72 -2.50 9.29
C THR A 100 -24.33 -1.93 9.51
N THR A 101 -23.73 -2.25 10.65
CA THR A 101 -22.37 -1.83 11.01
C THR A 101 -21.58 -3.05 11.46
N ASN A 102 -20.40 -3.25 10.86
CA ASN A 102 -19.51 -4.36 11.18
C ASN A 102 -18.07 -3.84 11.37
N THR A 103 -17.34 -4.46 12.29
CA THR A 103 -15.92 -4.23 12.49
C THR A 103 -15.20 -5.57 12.53
N GLU A 104 -14.24 -5.78 11.65
CA GLU A 104 -13.60 -7.07 11.43
C GLU A 104 -12.08 -6.91 11.28
N LEU A 105 -11.35 -7.94 11.66
CA LEU A 105 -9.93 -8.03 11.34
C LEU A 105 -9.78 -8.48 9.88
N GLY A 106 -9.02 -7.74 9.09
CA GLY A 106 -8.69 -8.08 7.71
C GLY A 106 -7.78 -9.30 7.61
N GLY A 107 -7.73 -9.89 6.43
CA GLY A 107 -6.81 -10.98 6.16
C GLY A 107 -5.34 -10.57 6.36
N ILE A 108 -4.54 -11.50 6.88
CA ILE A 108 -3.09 -11.30 6.97
C ILE A 108 -2.48 -11.62 5.62
N PHE A 109 -1.68 -10.70 5.11
CA PHE A 109 -0.92 -10.94 3.89
C PHE A 109 0.58 -11.00 4.15
N ILE A 110 1.27 -11.71 3.27
CA ILE A 110 2.73 -11.68 3.11
C ILE A 110 3.04 -11.33 1.65
N ALA A 111 4.13 -10.57 1.43
CA ALA A 111 4.49 -10.18 0.06
C ALA A 111 6.01 -10.04 -0.09
N PRO A 112 6.64 -10.83 -0.98
CA PRO A 112 7.95 -10.52 -1.49
C PRO A 112 7.85 -9.41 -2.53
N LYS A 113 8.84 -8.49 -2.53
CA LYS A 113 9.08 -7.53 -3.59
C LYS A 113 10.48 -7.70 -4.13
N LEU A 114 10.60 -7.82 -5.45
CA LEU A 114 11.83 -8.10 -6.15
C LEU A 114 12.24 -6.90 -6.99
N LYS A 115 13.50 -6.47 -6.87
CA LYS A 115 14.12 -5.55 -7.81
C LYS A 115 14.55 -6.32 -9.05
N ILE A 116 14.09 -5.85 -10.22
CA ILE A 116 14.39 -6.47 -11.51
C ILE A 116 15.43 -5.64 -12.25
N LEU A 117 15.26 -4.30 -12.27
CA LEU A 117 16.12 -3.42 -13.05
C LEU A 117 16.26 -2.04 -12.39
N GLU A 118 17.47 -1.49 -12.41
CA GLU A 118 17.73 -0.10 -12.04
C GLU A 118 17.58 0.82 -13.27
N PRO A 119 17.17 2.10 -13.07
CA PRO A 119 16.95 3.02 -14.17
C PRO A 119 18.25 3.35 -14.89
N LYS A 120 18.18 3.41 -16.24
CA LYS A 120 19.33 3.82 -17.07
C LYS A 120 18.85 4.54 -18.33
N GLY A 121 19.01 5.85 -18.37
CA GLY A 121 18.50 6.68 -19.46
C GLY A 121 16.97 6.56 -19.56
N LEU A 122 16.44 6.06 -20.67
CA LEU A 122 15.01 5.84 -20.89
C LEU A 122 14.49 4.52 -20.29
N ILE A 123 15.39 3.63 -19.85
CA ILE A 123 14.99 2.36 -19.23
C ILE A 123 14.50 2.65 -17.81
N PRO A 124 13.26 2.27 -17.46
CA PRO A 124 12.72 2.51 -16.13
C PRO A 124 13.40 1.67 -15.05
N ARG A 125 13.27 2.09 -13.79
CA ARG A 125 13.38 1.18 -12.66
C ARG A 125 12.24 0.19 -12.75
N ILE A 126 12.50 -1.10 -12.51
CA ILE A 126 11.48 -2.15 -12.56
C ILE A 126 11.56 -2.99 -11.28
N SER A 127 10.43 -3.20 -10.65
CA SER A 127 10.26 -4.16 -9.56
C SER A 127 8.95 -4.93 -9.73
N ALA A 128 8.85 -6.07 -9.06
CA ALA A 128 7.62 -6.86 -9.00
C ALA A 128 7.30 -7.25 -7.58
N THR A 129 6.01 -7.33 -7.24
CA THR A 129 5.54 -7.78 -5.94
C THR A 129 4.32 -8.68 -6.09
N ALA A 130 4.15 -9.58 -5.13
CA ALA A 130 3.00 -10.47 -5.05
C ALA A 130 2.51 -10.52 -3.60
N TYR A 131 1.29 -10.05 -3.36
CA TYR A 131 0.64 -10.05 -2.05
C TYR A 131 -0.22 -11.31 -1.92
N LEU A 132 0.21 -12.24 -1.10
CA LEU A 132 -0.54 -13.44 -0.77
C LEU A 132 -1.31 -13.22 0.54
N THR A 133 -2.62 -13.06 0.46
CA THR A 133 -3.51 -13.09 1.63
C THR A 133 -3.68 -14.54 2.07
N LEU A 134 -3.35 -14.82 3.32
CA LEU A 134 -3.38 -16.18 3.86
C LEU A 134 -4.82 -16.64 4.06
N PRO A 135 -5.18 -17.84 3.59
CA PRO A 135 -6.53 -18.38 3.73
C PRO A 135 -6.92 -18.55 5.19
N GLY A 136 -8.19 -18.31 5.50
CA GLY A 136 -8.75 -18.47 6.85
C GLY A 136 -8.31 -17.41 7.87
N THR A 137 -7.47 -16.45 7.49
CA THR A 137 -7.17 -15.28 8.30
C THR A 137 -8.25 -14.21 8.11
N GLY A 138 -8.34 -13.26 9.05
CA GLY A 138 -9.46 -12.32 9.08
C GLY A 138 -10.68 -12.86 9.80
N THR A 139 -11.69 -12.00 10.01
CA THR A 139 -12.92 -12.35 10.71
C THR A 139 -14.15 -11.84 9.94
N GLY A 140 -15.33 -12.38 10.24
CA GLY A 140 -16.62 -11.96 9.68
C GLY A 140 -16.62 -11.81 8.16
N PHE A 141 -17.00 -10.63 7.66
CA PHE A 141 -17.05 -10.34 6.22
C PHE A 141 -15.67 -10.25 5.56
N ALA A 142 -14.61 -10.09 6.35
CA ALA A 142 -13.22 -10.03 5.86
C ALA A 142 -12.54 -11.40 5.86
N LYS A 143 -13.22 -12.45 6.33
CA LYS A 143 -12.69 -13.80 6.32
C LYS A 143 -12.79 -14.40 4.94
N ASP A 144 -11.64 -14.64 4.33
CA ASP A 144 -11.54 -15.40 3.09
C ASP A 144 -10.92 -16.77 3.38
N ASN A 145 -11.69 -17.83 3.07
CA ASN A 145 -11.24 -19.21 3.28
C ASN A 145 -10.29 -19.70 2.18
N ASN A 146 -10.29 -19.07 1.03
CA ASN A 146 -9.47 -19.46 -0.12
C ASN A 146 -8.17 -18.66 -0.20
N GLY A 147 -8.14 -17.46 0.43
CA GLY A 147 -7.06 -16.51 0.28
C GLY A 147 -7.12 -15.75 -1.05
N ALA A 148 -6.18 -14.85 -1.26
CA ALA A 148 -6.09 -14.03 -2.45
C ALA A 148 -4.63 -13.80 -2.87
N LEU A 149 -4.41 -13.57 -4.16
CA LEU A 149 -3.11 -13.22 -4.72
C LEU A 149 -3.23 -11.97 -5.57
N ASN A 150 -2.57 -10.90 -5.14
CA ASN A 150 -2.48 -9.66 -5.91
C ASN A 150 -1.04 -9.52 -6.42
N THR A 151 -0.87 -9.39 -7.73
CA THR A 151 0.44 -9.23 -8.34
C THR A 151 0.57 -7.84 -8.93
N ARG A 152 1.77 -7.25 -8.86
CA ARG A 152 2.08 -5.95 -9.49
C ARG A 152 3.46 -6.00 -10.13
N LEU A 153 3.53 -5.54 -11.38
CA LEU A 153 4.76 -5.11 -12.03
C LEU A 153 4.79 -3.59 -11.95
N LEU A 154 5.84 -3.05 -11.37
CA LEU A 154 5.99 -1.65 -11.02
C LEU A 154 7.14 -1.07 -11.86
N LEU A 155 6.91 0.07 -12.49
CA LEU A 155 7.86 0.75 -13.34
C LEU A 155 7.94 2.23 -12.97
N GLU A 156 9.14 2.81 -13.02
CA GLU A 156 9.37 4.23 -12.74
C GLU A 156 10.43 4.81 -13.67
N ASN A 157 10.07 5.89 -14.36
CA ASN A 157 11.01 6.71 -15.11
C ASN A 157 11.26 8.00 -14.32
N PRO A 158 12.48 8.22 -13.80
CA PRO A 158 12.87 9.54 -13.32
C PRO A 158 12.94 10.48 -14.52
N LEU A 159 12.12 11.54 -14.52
CA LEU A 159 12.06 12.55 -15.57
C LEU A 159 13.03 13.70 -15.30
N SER A 160 13.28 13.97 -14.01
CA SER A 160 14.29 14.90 -13.51
C SER A 160 14.66 14.53 -12.07
N ASP A 161 15.52 15.30 -11.43
CA ASP A 161 15.89 15.10 -10.01
C ASP A 161 14.68 15.18 -9.05
N ASN A 162 13.62 15.88 -9.45
CA ASN A 162 12.45 16.15 -8.62
C ASN A 162 11.13 15.66 -9.22
N LEU A 163 11.13 15.03 -10.39
CA LEU A 163 9.93 14.60 -11.09
C LEU A 163 10.08 13.16 -11.57
N SER A 164 9.10 12.31 -11.29
CA SER A 164 9.07 10.93 -11.78
C SER A 164 7.69 10.54 -12.30
N LEU A 165 7.68 9.63 -13.27
CA LEU A 165 6.50 8.97 -13.80
C LEU A 165 6.58 7.50 -13.39
N ALA A 166 5.65 7.07 -12.53
CA ALA A 166 5.49 5.68 -12.15
C ALA A 166 4.22 5.09 -12.77
N TYR A 167 4.25 3.81 -13.05
CA TYR A 167 3.09 3.09 -13.56
C TYR A 167 3.15 1.64 -13.14
N SER A 168 1.98 1.03 -12.99
CA SER A 168 1.88 -0.37 -12.60
C SER A 168 0.83 -1.12 -13.41
N ILE A 169 1.04 -2.41 -13.54
CA ILE A 169 0.08 -3.36 -14.09
C ILE A 169 0.09 -4.63 -13.25
N GLY A 170 -1.06 -5.25 -13.06
CA GLY A 170 -1.14 -6.47 -12.28
C GLY A 170 -2.48 -7.15 -12.33
N THR A 171 -2.64 -8.13 -11.45
CA THR A 171 -3.86 -8.91 -11.31
C THR A 171 -4.22 -9.07 -9.83
N ASP A 172 -5.51 -9.16 -9.56
CA ASP A 172 -6.10 -9.46 -8.25
C ASP A 172 -6.97 -10.71 -8.39
N SER A 173 -6.54 -11.82 -7.78
CA SER A 173 -7.22 -13.12 -7.81
C SER A 173 -7.64 -13.52 -6.40
N ASP A 174 -8.88 -13.97 -6.24
CA ASP A 174 -9.45 -14.45 -4.96
C ASP A 174 -9.35 -15.97 -4.79
N PHE A 175 -8.67 -16.69 -5.69
CA PHE A 175 -8.61 -18.14 -5.77
C PHE A 175 -9.96 -18.87 -5.83
N SER A 176 -11.06 -18.12 -5.93
CA SER A 176 -12.43 -18.66 -6.13
C SER A 176 -12.83 -18.68 -7.60
N GLY A 177 -11.91 -18.28 -8.48
CA GLY A 177 -12.12 -18.22 -9.93
C GLY A 177 -12.29 -16.81 -10.47
N ASN A 178 -12.31 -15.77 -9.62
CA ASN A 178 -12.35 -14.39 -10.07
C ASN A 178 -10.92 -13.85 -10.15
N THR A 179 -10.58 -13.29 -11.29
CA THR A 179 -9.30 -12.58 -11.49
C THR A 179 -9.59 -11.29 -12.22
N ASN A 180 -9.28 -10.19 -11.56
CA ASN A 180 -9.40 -8.83 -12.11
C ASN A 180 -8.02 -8.33 -12.52
N GLY A 181 -7.98 -7.39 -13.46
CA GLY A 181 -6.77 -6.65 -13.78
C GLY A 181 -6.67 -5.36 -12.99
N PHE A 182 -5.47 -4.82 -12.87
CA PHE A 182 -5.19 -3.51 -12.30
C PHE A 182 -4.16 -2.78 -13.18
N TYR A 183 -4.34 -1.49 -13.36
CA TYR A 183 -3.30 -0.62 -13.88
C TYR A 183 -3.40 0.78 -13.28
N SER A 184 -2.26 1.45 -13.20
CA SER A 184 -2.18 2.84 -12.74
C SER A 184 -1.05 3.59 -13.44
N ILE A 185 -1.16 4.92 -13.44
CA ILE A 185 -0.13 5.85 -13.88
C ILE A 185 -0.10 7.04 -12.93
N MET A 186 1.06 7.34 -12.38
CA MET A 186 1.27 8.35 -11.35
C MET A 186 2.39 9.30 -11.77
N LEU A 187 2.12 10.59 -11.72
CA LEU A 187 3.12 11.65 -11.80
C LEU A 187 3.40 12.16 -10.40
N SER A 188 4.65 12.12 -9.97
CA SER A 188 5.06 12.59 -8.64
C SER A 188 6.18 13.62 -8.73
N ALA A 189 6.15 14.59 -7.81
CA ALA A 189 7.15 15.63 -7.69
C ALA A 189 7.61 15.78 -6.23
N SER A 190 8.91 16.09 -6.03
CA SER A 190 9.50 16.32 -4.72
C SER A 190 10.07 17.74 -4.62
N PHE A 191 9.81 18.39 -3.48
CA PHE A 191 10.24 19.76 -3.18
C PHE A 191 10.90 19.77 -1.78
N GLY A 192 12.13 19.29 -1.72
CA GLY A 192 12.82 19.07 -0.44
C GLY A 192 12.12 17.98 0.38
N ARG A 193 11.49 18.35 1.50
CA ARG A 193 10.77 17.42 2.39
C ARG A 193 9.30 17.19 2.01
N LEU A 194 8.79 17.96 1.06
CA LEU A 194 7.42 17.84 0.56
C LEU A 194 7.43 17.02 -0.73
N GLY A 195 6.63 15.95 -0.78
CA GLY A 195 6.27 15.22 -1.97
C GLY A 195 4.83 15.50 -2.36
N ALA A 196 4.51 15.50 -3.65
CA ALA A 196 3.14 15.56 -4.16
C ALA A 196 2.98 14.62 -5.34
N PHE A 197 1.78 14.10 -5.54
CA PHE A 197 1.48 13.24 -6.70
C PHE A 197 0.06 13.45 -7.20
N THR A 198 -0.17 13.04 -8.43
CA THR A 198 -1.49 12.76 -8.99
C THR A 198 -1.43 11.43 -9.72
N GLU A 199 -2.50 10.65 -9.63
CA GLU A 199 -2.55 9.29 -10.14
C GLU A 199 -3.89 8.99 -10.77
N PHE A 200 -3.85 8.33 -11.92
CA PHE A 200 -4.99 7.68 -12.57
C PHE A 200 -4.86 6.17 -12.37
N PHE A 201 -5.95 5.51 -11.99
CA PHE A 201 -5.95 4.06 -11.78
C PHE A 201 -7.24 3.41 -12.25
N SER A 202 -7.17 2.12 -12.54
CA SER A 202 -8.34 1.34 -12.91
C SER A 202 -8.24 -0.11 -12.44
N ASN A 203 -9.36 -0.62 -11.95
CA ASN A 203 -9.60 -2.04 -11.76
C ASN A 203 -10.39 -2.57 -12.97
N VAL A 204 -9.77 -3.50 -13.69
CA VAL A 204 -10.36 -4.16 -14.87
C VAL A 204 -11.12 -5.39 -14.39
N ILE A 205 -12.44 -5.27 -14.29
CA ILE A 205 -13.29 -6.32 -13.74
C ILE A 205 -13.55 -7.38 -14.81
N ASN A 206 -13.24 -8.63 -14.50
CA ASN A 206 -13.47 -9.75 -15.41
C ASN A 206 -14.97 -9.92 -15.69
N GLY A 207 -15.36 -9.78 -16.95
CA GLY A 207 -16.75 -9.88 -17.38
C GLY A 207 -17.65 -8.70 -17.02
N GLY A 208 -17.08 -7.59 -16.52
CA GLY A 208 -17.77 -6.38 -16.12
C GLY A 208 -17.12 -5.09 -16.63
N PRO A 209 -17.73 -3.94 -16.37
CA PRO A 209 -17.14 -2.65 -16.67
C PRO A 209 -16.02 -2.31 -15.69
N ASN A 210 -15.02 -1.58 -16.18
CA ASN A 210 -13.88 -1.18 -15.37
C ASN A 210 -14.28 -0.11 -14.33
N ALA A 211 -13.76 -0.24 -13.12
CA ALA A 211 -13.79 0.82 -12.13
C ALA A 211 -12.59 1.76 -12.37
N VAL A 212 -12.85 3.03 -12.60
CA VAL A 212 -11.84 4.02 -12.98
C VAL A 212 -11.81 5.15 -11.96
N GLY A 213 -10.63 5.51 -11.47
CA GLY A 213 -10.47 6.57 -10.48
C GLY A 213 -9.27 7.49 -10.75
N LEU A 214 -9.32 8.61 -10.08
CA LEU A 214 -8.23 9.60 -10.02
C LEU A 214 -7.98 9.93 -8.56
N ASP A 215 -6.74 10.01 -8.16
CA ASP A 215 -6.36 10.54 -6.85
C ASP A 215 -5.15 11.47 -6.91
N GLY A 216 -4.90 12.09 -5.78
CA GLY A 216 -3.73 12.93 -5.60
C GLY A 216 -3.49 13.18 -4.12
N GLY A 217 -2.24 13.41 -3.79
CA GLY A 217 -1.86 13.56 -2.40
C GLY A 217 -0.51 14.21 -2.20
N VAL A 218 -0.21 14.36 -0.92
CA VAL A 218 1.04 14.94 -0.45
C VAL A 218 1.64 14.07 0.64
N GLY A 219 2.97 14.05 0.71
CA GLY A 219 3.74 13.45 1.80
C GLY A 219 4.72 14.48 2.36
N PHE A 220 4.91 14.49 3.66
CA PHE A 220 5.88 15.36 4.30
C PHE A 220 6.85 14.55 5.17
N THR A 221 8.13 14.59 4.81
CA THR A 221 9.21 13.92 5.53
C THR A 221 9.66 14.80 6.70
N LEU A 222 9.22 14.44 7.90
CA LEU A 222 9.54 15.16 9.14
C LEU A 222 11.01 14.97 9.53
N THR A 223 11.50 13.73 9.41
CA THR A 223 12.92 13.36 9.58
C THR A 223 13.28 12.34 8.50
N ASP A 224 14.55 12.02 8.32
CA ASP A 224 14.97 11.02 7.32
C ASP A 224 14.36 9.63 7.55
N ASN A 225 13.79 9.39 8.74
CA ASN A 225 13.18 8.13 9.15
C ASN A 225 11.67 8.21 9.41
N PHE A 226 11.05 9.39 9.31
CA PHE A 226 9.64 9.56 9.62
C PHE A 226 8.93 10.46 8.62
N THR A 227 7.84 9.96 8.05
CA THR A 227 6.98 10.68 7.11
C THR A 227 5.52 10.59 7.49
N ILE A 228 4.75 11.58 7.08
CA ILE A 228 3.28 11.62 7.15
C ILE A 228 2.73 11.85 5.75
N ASP A 229 1.52 11.37 5.50
CA ASP A 229 0.90 11.46 4.18
C ASP A 229 -0.61 11.73 4.25
N LEU A 230 -1.14 12.28 3.15
CA LEU A 230 -2.56 12.51 2.93
C LEU A 230 -2.86 12.45 1.44
N ALA A 231 -3.94 11.77 1.06
CA ALA A 231 -4.47 11.76 -0.30
C ALA A 231 -5.99 11.77 -0.30
N ILE A 232 -6.55 12.27 -1.38
CA ILE A 232 -7.97 12.20 -1.71
C ILE A 232 -8.14 11.64 -3.11
N GLY A 233 -9.15 10.80 -3.30
CA GLY A 233 -9.47 10.23 -4.59
C GLY A 233 -10.95 10.21 -4.89
N LEU A 234 -11.26 10.16 -6.19
CA LEU A 234 -12.60 10.22 -6.75
C LEU A 234 -12.78 9.13 -7.79
N GLY A 235 -13.94 8.48 -7.77
CA GLY A 235 -14.39 7.63 -8.86
C GLY A 235 -14.76 8.48 -10.09
N LEU A 236 -14.32 8.03 -11.27
CA LEU A 236 -14.63 8.68 -12.52
C LEU A 236 -15.83 8.03 -13.26
N ASN A 237 -16.33 6.93 -12.72
CA ASN A 237 -17.53 6.26 -13.21
C ASN A 237 -18.28 5.56 -12.06
N THR A 238 -19.49 5.10 -12.32
CA THR A 238 -20.40 4.48 -11.34
C THR A 238 -19.96 3.10 -10.83
N TYR A 239 -18.84 2.58 -11.30
CA TYR A 239 -18.26 1.29 -10.86
C TYR A 239 -17.08 1.47 -9.92
N ALA A 240 -16.59 2.71 -9.81
CA ALA A 240 -15.53 3.08 -8.87
C ALA A 240 -16.14 3.70 -7.61
N THR A 241 -15.45 3.59 -6.49
CA THR A 241 -15.78 4.27 -5.25
C THR A 241 -15.90 5.79 -5.46
N ASP A 242 -17.01 6.39 -5.06
CA ASP A 242 -17.31 7.80 -5.34
C ASP A 242 -16.22 8.73 -4.81
N ILE A 243 -15.84 8.55 -3.54
CA ILE A 243 -14.81 9.35 -2.89
C ILE A 243 -14.08 8.54 -1.83
N PHE A 244 -12.78 8.76 -1.72
CA PHE A 244 -11.98 8.20 -0.64
C PHE A 244 -10.92 9.16 -0.12
N LEU A 245 -10.53 8.95 1.14
CA LEU A 245 -9.45 9.64 1.83
C LEU A 245 -8.45 8.61 2.34
N ASN A 246 -7.17 8.90 2.18
CA ASN A 246 -6.09 8.08 2.68
C ASN A 246 -5.10 8.96 3.44
N SER A 247 -4.73 8.58 4.66
CA SER A 247 -3.72 9.30 5.45
C SER A 247 -2.92 8.32 6.29
N GLY A 248 -1.69 8.65 6.61
CA GLY A 248 -0.89 7.77 7.42
C GLY A 248 0.49 8.26 7.74
N ILE A 249 1.27 7.33 8.24
CA ILE A 249 2.64 7.52 8.69
C ILE A 249 3.54 6.41 8.18
N GLY A 250 4.80 6.73 7.95
CA GLY A 250 5.88 5.77 7.74
C GLY A 250 7.00 6.01 8.74
N TYR A 251 7.50 4.94 9.34
CA TYR A 251 8.64 5.01 10.25
C TYR A 251 9.67 3.93 9.92
N ARG A 252 10.92 4.34 9.75
CA ARG A 252 12.04 3.48 9.38
C ARG A 252 13.00 3.31 10.54
N ILE A 253 13.44 2.06 10.75
CA ILE A 253 14.41 1.64 11.78
C ILE A 253 15.61 1.02 11.05
N HIS A 254 16.81 1.44 11.41
CA HIS A 254 18.09 0.93 10.89
C HIS A 254 19.17 0.95 11.96
#